data_f6ccfb17707a108578a36f6c87479e01
#
_entry.id   f6ccfb17707a108578a36f6c87479e01
#
_cell.length_a   1.000
_cell.length_b   1.000
_cell.length_c   1.000
_cell.angle_alpha   90.00
_cell.angle_beta   90.00
_cell.angle_gamma   90.00
#
_symmetry.space_group_name_H-M   'P 1'
#
loop_
_entity.id
_entity.type
_entity.pdbx_description
1 polymer ?
#
loop_
_entity_poly.entity_id
_entity_poly.type
_entity_poly.pdbx_seq_one_letter_code
_entity_poly.pdbx_strand_id
1 'polypeptide(L)'
;MNDDNALIRVIDKLELATPKREDLSVYREILRREFEEDTCFYCGKKLQKVIHVDHFIPWSFVKDDKIWNFVLSCPTCNEKKNNRVPGKDYLIRIEDRNKKIQLLNNTVIQTDFAGYSDDLIGRMWSYAKLSGIKEYRGGKCSIKYKKSEAVEIDLR
;
A
#
# COMPACT_ATOMS: atom_id res chain seq x y z
N MET A 1 28.91 -16.98 -26.49
CA MET A 1 28.75 -18.29 -25.86
C MET A 1 28.44 -18.23 -24.36
N ASN A 2 28.69 -17.13 -23.67
CA ASN A 2 28.44 -16.98 -22.25
C ASN A 2 27.38 -15.91 -21.91
N ASP A 3 26.72 -15.40 -22.94
CA ASP A 3 25.75 -14.30 -22.72
C ASP A 3 24.53 -14.74 -21.92
N ASP A 4 24.09 -15.97 -22.13
CA ASP A 4 22.94 -16.51 -21.38
C ASP A 4 23.27 -16.69 -19.90
N ASN A 5 24.47 -17.10 -19.57
CA ASN A 5 24.93 -17.24 -18.19
C ASN A 5 25.11 -15.88 -17.50
N ALA A 6 25.58 -14.88 -18.27
CA ALA A 6 25.69 -13.52 -17.75
C ALA A 6 24.31 -12.92 -17.46
N LEU A 7 23.35 -13.12 -18.36
CA LEU A 7 21.97 -12.67 -18.20
C LEU A 7 21.30 -13.33 -16.99
N ILE A 8 21.46 -14.65 -16.84
CA ILE A 8 20.94 -15.39 -15.68
C ILE A 8 21.50 -14.83 -14.38
N ARG A 9 22.80 -14.55 -14.32
CA ARG A 9 23.43 -13.95 -13.13
C ARG A 9 22.90 -12.55 -12.81
N VAL A 10 22.60 -11.75 -13.83
CA VAL A 10 21.99 -10.43 -13.63
C VAL A 10 20.58 -10.55 -13.10
N ILE A 11 19.79 -11.47 -13.64
CA ILE A 11 18.43 -11.75 -13.17
C ILE A 11 18.47 -12.25 -11.72
N ASP A 12 19.35 -13.19 -11.40
CA ASP A 12 19.52 -13.68 -10.02
C ASP A 12 19.90 -12.56 -9.04
N LYS A 13 20.80 -11.67 -9.45
CA LYS A 13 21.16 -10.50 -8.65
C LYS A 13 19.99 -9.55 -8.42
N LEU A 14 19.18 -9.31 -9.46
CA LEU A 14 17.99 -8.46 -9.35
C LEU A 14 16.94 -9.09 -8.43
N GLU A 15 16.75 -10.39 -8.52
CA GLU A 15 15.85 -11.14 -7.64
C GLU A 15 16.32 -11.11 -6.18
N LEU A 16 17.62 -11.26 -5.94
CA LEU A 16 18.21 -11.17 -4.60
C LEU A 16 18.19 -9.76 -4.03
N ALA A 17 18.20 -8.73 -4.88
CA ALA A 17 18.14 -7.34 -4.47
C ALA A 17 16.71 -6.88 -4.18
N THR A 18 15.68 -7.66 -4.57
CA THR A 18 14.28 -7.33 -4.28
C THR A 18 13.99 -7.66 -2.81
N PRO A 19 13.54 -6.67 -2.00
CA PRO A 19 13.19 -6.94 -0.62
C PRO A 19 12.13 -8.03 -0.52
N LYS A 20 12.33 -8.96 0.39
CA LYS A 20 11.32 -10.01 0.66
C LYS A 20 10.14 -9.38 1.39
N ARG A 21 8.93 -9.90 1.16
CA ARG A 21 7.71 -9.47 1.87
C ARG A 21 7.83 -9.53 3.40
N GLU A 22 8.75 -10.35 3.90
CA GLU A 22 9.04 -10.51 5.33
C GLU A 22 9.61 -9.24 5.96
N ASP A 23 10.23 -8.35 5.16
CA ASP A 23 10.88 -7.14 5.63
C ASP A 23 9.93 -5.93 5.76
N LEU A 24 8.62 -6.13 5.59
CA LEU A 24 7.63 -5.06 5.64
C LEU A 24 7.34 -4.55 7.07
N SER A 25 7.92 -5.17 8.08
CA SER A 25 7.75 -4.77 9.48
C SER A 25 8.17 -3.32 9.75
N VAL A 26 9.20 -2.84 9.07
CA VAL A 26 9.67 -1.45 9.18
C VAL A 26 8.56 -0.48 8.72
N TYR A 27 7.93 -0.77 7.60
CA TYR A 27 6.84 0.05 7.07
C TYR A 27 5.62 0.03 7.99
N ARG A 28 5.31 -1.13 8.56
CA ARG A 28 4.23 -1.26 9.55
C ARG A 28 4.48 -0.39 10.77
N GLU A 29 5.70 -0.40 11.31
CA GLU A 29 6.06 0.42 12.46
C GLU A 29 5.95 1.92 12.15
N ILE A 30 6.42 2.36 10.98
CA ILE A 30 6.32 3.75 10.57
C ILE A 30 4.84 4.19 10.49
N LEU A 31 4.03 3.40 9.80
CA LEU A 31 2.61 3.73 9.63
C LEU A 31 1.85 3.71 10.95
N ARG A 32 2.13 2.74 11.82
CA ARG A 32 1.46 2.60 13.11
C ARG A 32 1.86 3.66 14.12
N ARG A 33 3.15 3.92 14.25
CA ARG A 33 3.69 4.72 15.36
C ARG A 33 3.97 6.16 14.96
N GLU A 34 4.62 6.37 13.82
CA GLU A 34 4.99 7.72 13.41
C GLU A 34 3.85 8.44 12.71
N PHE A 35 3.06 7.73 11.91
CA PHE A 35 1.90 8.28 11.22
C PHE A 35 0.58 8.03 11.95
N GLU A 36 0.62 7.23 13.03
CA GLU A 36 -0.52 6.98 13.91
C GLU A 36 -1.75 6.36 13.23
N GLU A 37 -1.53 5.53 12.21
CA GLU A 37 -2.62 4.76 11.60
C GLU A 37 -3.06 3.64 12.53
N ASP A 38 -4.29 3.67 13.02
CA ASP A 38 -4.84 2.67 13.93
C ASP A 38 -6.09 1.96 13.37
N THR A 39 -6.50 2.30 12.17
CA THR A 39 -7.65 1.70 11.50
C THR A 39 -7.26 1.05 10.18
N CYS A 40 -8.02 0.03 9.78
CA CYS A 40 -7.88 -0.58 8.46
C CYS A 40 -8.18 0.46 7.38
N PHE A 41 -7.28 0.58 6.44
CA PHE A 41 -7.42 1.54 5.34
C PHE A 41 -8.70 1.31 4.53
N TYR A 42 -9.09 0.05 4.36
CA TYR A 42 -10.23 -0.31 3.51
C TYR A 42 -11.58 -0.24 4.22
N CYS A 43 -11.69 -0.79 5.41
CA CYS A 43 -12.97 -0.88 6.09
C CYS A 43 -13.13 0.09 7.27
N GLY A 44 -12.07 0.75 7.68
CA GLY A 44 -12.09 1.69 8.79
C GLY A 44 -12.17 1.04 10.18
N LYS A 45 -12.22 -0.28 10.25
CA LYS A 45 -12.26 -0.98 11.53
C LYS A 45 -10.93 -0.81 12.26
N LYS A 46 -10.99 -0.67 13.57
CA LYS A 46 -9.81 -0.57 14.41
C LYS A 46 -8.91 -1.80 14.22
N LEU A 47 -7.62 -1.56 13.99
CA LEU A 47 -6.64 -2.61 13.82
C LEU A 47 -6.46 -3.38 15.13
N GLN A 48 -6.41 -4.71 15.01
CA GLN A 48 -6.24 -5.63 16.12
C GLN A 48 -4.77 -6.10 16.20
N LYS A 49 -4.53 -7.27 16.79
CA LYS A 49 -3.19 -7.82 16.93
C LYS A 49 -2.53 -8.15 15.61
N VAL A 50 -3.30 -8.68 14.66
CA VAL A 50 -2.79 -9.05 13.33
C VAL A 50 -3.06 -7.89 12.38
N ILE A 51 -1.99 -7.29 11.90
CA ILE A 51 -2.02 -6.14 11.01
C ILE A 51 -1.23 -6.50 9.78
N HIS A 52 -1.84 -6.35 8.62
CA HIS A 52 -1.17 -6.57 7.34
C HIS A 52 -0.71 -5.26 6.74
N VAL A 53 0.47 -5.28 6.13
CA VAL A 53 0.96 -4.20 5.26
C VAL A 53 0.60 -4.63 3.84
N ASP A 54 -0.32 -3.91 3.24
CA ASP A 54 -0.82 -4.23 1.91
C ASP A 54 -0.27 -3.28 0.86
N HIS A 55 0.11 -3.83 -0.28
CA HIS A 55 0.44 -3.03 -1.46
C HIS A 55 -0.85 -2.49 -2.08
N PHE A 56 -1.03 -1.19 -2.06
CA PHE A 56 -2.21 -0.53 -2.65
C PHE A 56 -2.32 -0.88 -4.14
N ILE A 57 -1.29 -0.59 -4.91
CA ILE A 57 -1.13 -1.15 -6.25
C ILE A 57 -0.46 -2.52 -6.05
N PRO A 58 -1.06 -3.62 -6.56
CA PRO A 58 -0.56 -4.96 -6.28
C PRO A 58 0.92 -5.14 -6.61
N TRP A 59 1.62 -5.87 -5.75
CA TRP A 59 3.03 -6.15 -5.94
C TRP A 59 3.31 -6.84 -7.29
N SER A 60 2.41 -7.67 -7.75
CA SER A 60 2.52 -8.32 -9.07
C SER A 60 2.66 -7.32 -10.23
N PHE A 61 2.17 -6.11 -10.06
CA PHE A 61 2.28 -5.03 -11.04
C PHE A 61 3.50 -4.14 -10.78
N VAL A 62 3.67 -3.63 -9.55
CA VAL A 62 4.73 -2.67 -9.22
C VAL A 62 6.09 -3.32 -9.01
N LYS A 63 6.12 -4.50 -8.39
CA LYS A 63 7.34 -5.25 -8.02
C LYS A 63 8.37 -4.42 -7.26
N ASP A 64 7.89 -3.54 -6.40
CA ASP A 64 8.71 -2.63 -5.61
C ASP A 64 8.04 -2.36 -4.27
N ASP A 65 8.84 -2.05 -3.26
CA ASP A 65 8.40 -1.75 -1.91
C ASP A 65 8.71 -0.29 -1.59
N LYS A 66 7.67 0.54 -1.61
CA LYS A 66 7.73 1.96 -1.28
C LYS A 66 6.61 2.31 -0.31
N ILE A 67 6.94 3.08 0.71
CA ILE A 67 5.97 3.43 1.74
C ILE A 67 4.73 4.14 1.18
N TRP A 68 4.88 4.91 0.10
CA TRP A 68 3.75 5.58 -0.53
C TRP A 68 2.74 4.62 -1.16
N ASN A 69 3.11 3.35 -1.38
CA ASN A 69 2.23 2.31 -1.88
C ASN A 69 1.72 1.36 -0.79
N PHE A 70 2.08 1.58 0.46
CA PHE A 70 1.66 0.72 1.56
C PHE A 70 0.51 1.32 2.34
N VAL A 71 -0.41 0.46 2.74
CA VAL A 71 -1.50 0.78 3.67
C VAL A 71 -1.60 -0.33 4.71
N LEU A 72 -2.08 0.02 5.90
CA LEU A 72 -2.36 -0.96 6.93
C LEU A 72 -3.78 -1.51 6.74
N SER A 73 -3.92 -2.80 6.85
CA SER A 73 -5.16 -3.50 6.58
C SER A 73 -5.41 -4.59 7.61
N CYS A 74 -6.68 -4.83 7.91
CA CYS A 74 -7.08 -6.02 8.66
C CYS A 74 -6.94 -7.27 7.77
N PRO A 75 -6.79 -8.47 8.37
CA PRO A 75 -6.60 -9.70 7.59
C PRO A 75 -7.72 -9.95 6.59
N THR A 76 -8.96 -9.66 6.96
CA THR A 76 -10.12 -9.90 6.10
C THR A 76 -10.09 -9.05 4.84
N CYS A 77 -9.82 -7.75 4.97
CA CYS A 77 -9.71 -6.86 3.82
C CYS A 77 -8.52 -7.21 2.93
N ASN A 78 -7.39 -7.54 3.55
CA ASN A 78 -6.19 -7.92 2.81
C ASN A 78 -6.44 -9.16 1.95
N GLU A 79 -7.09 -10.17 2.51
CA GLU A 79 -7.43 -11.39 1.80
C GLU A 79 -8.42 -11.14 0.66
N LYS A 80 -9.46 -10.36 0.91
CA LYS A 80 -10.48 -10.02 -0.11
C LYS A 80 -9.92 -9.17 -1.24
N LYS A 81 -9.08 -8.20 -0.91
CA LYS A 81 -8.46 -7.35 -1.92
C LYS A 81 -7.48 -8.15 -2.79
N ASN A 82 -6.63 -8.96 -2.17
CA ASN A 82 -5.67 -9.80 -2.88
C ASN A 82 -4.90 -8.99 -3.95
N ASN A 83 -4.89 -9.45 -5.19
CA ASN A 83 -4.18 -8.82 -6.31
C ASN A 83 -5.03 -7.81 -7.09
N ARG A 84 -6.07 -7.26 -6.48
CA ARG A 84 -6.92 -6.26 -7.11
C ARG A 84 -6.42 -4.85 -6.82
N VAL A 85 -6.73 -3.92 -7.71
CA VAL A 85 -6.53 -2.49 -7.43
C VAL A 85 -7.73 -1.95 -6.67
N PRO A 86 -7.54 -1.16 -5.63
CA PRO A 86 -8.66 -0.51 -4.94
C PRO A 86 -9.41 0.46 -5.84
N GLY A 87 -10.68 0.69 -5.55
CA GLY A 87 -11.50 1.64 -6.29
C GLY A 87 -11.02 3.08 -6.15
N LYS A 88 -11.57 3.95 -6.98
CA LYS A 88 -11.14 5.35 -7.09
C LYS A 88 -11.23 6.12 -5.77
N ASP A 89 -12.22 5.82 -4.93
CA ASP A 89 -12.36 6.48 -3.63
C ASP A 89 -11.15 6.20 -2.73
N TYR A 90 -10.63 4.99 -2.78
CA TYR A 90 -9.41 4.62 -2.07
C TYR A 90 -8.17 5.29 -2.66
N LEU A 91 -8.14 5.47 -3.98
CA LEU A 91 -7.05 6.19 -4.65
C LEU A 91 -6.95 7.63 -4.14
N ILE A 92 -8.05 8.33 -4.06
CA ILE A 92 -8.10 9.69 -3.54
C ILE A 92 -7.59 9.73 -2.09
N ARG A 93 -7.97 8.76 -1.29
CA ARG A 93 -7.56 8.68 0.11
C ARG A 93 -6.07 8.43 0.27
N ILE A 94 -5.47 7.56 -0.55
CA ILE A 94 -4.03 7.32 -0.45
C ILE A 94 -3.22 8.50 -0.99
N GLU A 95 -3.71 9.18 -2.00
CA GLU A 95 -3.08 10.40 -2.48
C GLU A 95 -3.04 11.46 -1.38
N ASP A 96 -4.13 11.68 -0.68
CA ASP A 96 -4.19 12.60 0.46
C ASP A 96 -3.28 12.15 1.61
N ARG A 97 -3.30 10.87 1.93
CA ARG A 97 -2.43 10.29 2.95
C ARG A 97 -0.96 10.54 2.61
N ASN A 98 -0.58 10.36 1.37
CA ASN A 98 0.80 10.51 0.93
C ASN A 98 1.29 11.96 1.01
N LYS A 99 0.43 12.93 0.80
CA LYS A 99 0.75 14.35 1.02
C LYS A 99 1.11 14.62 2.48
N LYS A 100 0.47 13.93 3.40
CA LYS A 100 0.71 14.11 4.85
C LYS A 100 1.93 13.35 5.33
N ILE A 101 2.09 12.09 4.90
CA ILE A 101 3.17 11.24 5.40
C ILE A 101 4.56 11.73 4.97
N GLN A 102 4.68 12.31 3.77
CA GLN A 102 5.97 12.82 3.32
C GLN A 102 6.49 14.02 4.13
N LEU A 103 5.64 14.61 4.97
CA LEU A 103 6.04 15.68 5.88
C LEU A 103 6.72 15.17 7.15
N LEU A 104 6.67 13.87 7.40
CA LEU A 104 7.33 13.28 8.55
C LEU A 104 8.84 13.25 8.38
N ASN A 105 9.56 13.55 9.46
CA ASN A 105 11.01 13.51 9.48
C ASN A 105 11.50 12.08 9.72
N ASN A 106 11.56 11.28 8.66
CA ASN A 106 11.97 9.89 8.69
C ASN A 106 12.80 9.57 7.45
N THR A 107 13.94 8.90 7.62
CA THR A 107 14.86 8.60 6.52
C THR A 107 14.27 7.63 5.50
N VAL A 108 13.49 6.64 5.93
CA VAL A 108 12.83 5.69 5.03
C VAL A 108 11.81 6.43 4.16
N ILE A 109 11.01 7.29 4.77
CA ILE A 109 10.02 8.10 4.07
C ILE A 109 10.71 9.00 3.05
N GLN A 110 11.75 9.70 3.46
CA GLN A 110 12.49 10.60 2.57
C GLN A 110 13.12 9.86 1.39
N THR A 111 13.66 8.69 1.63
CA THR A 111 14.25 7.85 0.59
C THR A 111 13.19 7.35 -0.40
N ASP A 112 12.09 6.83 0.12
CA ASP A 112 11.02 6.28 -0.71
C ASP A 112 10.29 7.36 -1.51
N PHE A 113 10.14 8.56 -0.96
CA PHE A 113 9.52 9.68 -1.67
C PHE A 113 10.47 10.42 -2.62
N ALA A 114 11.75 10.05 -2.66
CA ALA A 114 12.65 10.61 -3.67
C ALA A 114 12.15 10.23 -5.07
N GLY A 115 11.87 11.23 -5.90
CA GLY A 115 11.28 11.01 -7.21
C GLY A 115 9.78 10.75 -7.22
N TYR A 116 9.12 10.76 -6.06
CA TYR A 116 7.66 10.70 -6.00
C TYR A 116 7.04 12.02 -6.45
N SER A 117 5.98 11.91 -7.25
CA SER A 117 5.13 13.05 -7.62
C SER A 117 3.69 12.75 -7.21
N ASP A 118 2.90 13.77 -6.96
CA ASP A 118 1.52 13.61 -6.47
C ASP A 118 0.62 12.81 -7.44
N ASP A 119 0.97 12.78 -8.72
CA ASP A 119 0.23 12.04 -9.73
C ASP A 119 0.76 10.61 -9.98
N LEU A 120 1.88 10.22 -9.36
CA LEU A 120 2.53 8.95 -9.64
C LEU A 120 1.62 7.75 -9.35
N ILE A 121 1.07 7.67 -8.15
CA ILE A 121 0.23 6.53 -7.77
C ILE A 121 -1.05 6.47 -8.59
N GLY A 122 -1.62 7.62 -8.96
CA GLY A 122 -2.77 7.69 -9.85
C GLY A 122 -2.48 7.17 -11.26
N ARG A 123 -1.31 7.47 -11.80
CA ARG A 123 -0.87 6.93 -13.09
C ARG A 123 -0.67 5.41 -13.01
N MET A 124 -0.03 4.93 -11.96
CA MET A 124 0.16 3.49 -11.76
C MET A 124 -1.17 2.76 -11.61
N TRP A 125 -2.12 3.34 -10.89
CA TRP A 125 -3.47 2.83 -10.74
C TRP A 125 -4.18 2.70 -12.09
N SER A 126 -4.09 3.72 -12.92
CA SER A 126 -4.68 3.71 -14.26
C SER A 126 -4.05 2.64 -15.15
N TYR A 127 -2.73 2.52 -15.14
CA TYR A 127 -2.02 1.50 -15.91
C TYR A 127 -2.35 0.08 -15.44
N ALA A 128 -2.46 -0.13 -14.15
CA ALA A 128 -2.83 -1.43 -13.60
C ALA A 128 -4.23 -1.85 -14.06
N LYS A 129 -5.18 -0.93 -14.07
CA LYS A 129 -6.53 -1.19 -14.59
C LYS A 129 -6.51 -1.48 -16.09
N LEU A 130 -5.76 -0.70 -16.86
CA LEU A 130 -5.63 -0.90 -18.31
C LEU A 130 -4.96 -2.25 -18.63
N SER A 131 -4.10 -2.75 -17.77
CA SER A 131 -3.47 -4.06 -17.94
C SER A 131 -4.39 -5.24 -17.58
N GLY A 132 -5.61 -4.98 -17.16
CA GLY A 132 -6.62 -6.00 -16.87
C GLY A 132 -6.72 -6.41 -15.41
N ILE A 133 -6.03 -5.74 -14.50
CA ILE A 133 -6.17 -6.01 -13.06
C ILE A 133 -7.55 -5.56 -12.60
N LYS A 134 -8.26 -6.46 -11.92
CA LYS A 134 -9.62 -6.21 -11.44
C LYS A 134 -9.62 -5.24 -10.28
N GLU A 135 -10.71 -4.50 -10.15
CA GLU A 135 -10.93 -3.52 -9.10
C GLU A 135 -11.49 -4.16 -7.82
N TYR A 136 -10.97 -3.74 -6.67
CA TYR A 136 -11.52 -4.03 -5.35
C TYR A 136 -12.37 -2.85 -4.89
N ARG A 137 -13.66 -3.07 -4.72
CA ARG A 137 -14.62 -2.02 -4.34
C ARG A 137 -14.93 -1.98 -2.86
N GLY A 138 -14.17 -2.71 -2.07
CA GLY A 138 -14.43 -2.88 -0.66
C GLY A 138 -15.38 -4.04 -0.41
N GLY A 139 -15.34 -4.54 0.79
CA GLY A 139 -16.19 -5.64 1.24
C GLY A 139 -16.83 -5.30 2.57
N LYS A 140 -17.81 -6.12 2.93
CA LYS A 140 -18.51 -6.02 4.21
C LYS A 140 -17.71 -6.62 5.37
N CYS A 141 -16.40 -6.47 5.40
CA CYS A 141 -15.64 -7.00 6.52
C CYS A 141 -15.89 -6.22 7.80
N SER A 142 -16.29 -4.98 7.65
CA SER A 142 -16.65 -4.08 8.75
C SER A 142 -18.15 -4.00 8.95
N ILE A 143 -18.80 -5.10 8.87
CA ILE A 143 -20.24 -5.25 8.96
C ILE A 143 -20.93 -4.31 9.96
N LYS A 144 -20.19 -3.73 10.87
CA LYS A 144 -20.71 -2.86 11.92
C LYS A 144 -19.94 -1.54 12.02
N TYR A 145 -19.38 -1.09 10.93
CA TYR A 145 -18.86 0.26 10.90
C TYR A 145 -20.06 1.21 11.10
N LYS A 146 -20.15 1.75 12.29
CA LYS A 146 -21.29 2.60 12.63
C LYS A 146 -21.15 3.90 11.87
N LYS A 147 -22.14 4.22 11.05
CA LYS A 147 -22.27 5.49 10.34
C LYS A 147 -22.08 6.69 11.29
N SER A 148 -22.41 6.51 12.56
CA SER A 148 -22.22 7.50 13.60
C SER A 148 -20.75 7.82 13.90
N GLU A 149 -19.86 6.85 13.79
CA GLU A 149 -18.41 7.09 14.02
C GLU A 149 -17.77 7.83 12.87
N ALA A 150 -18.21 7.57 11.64
CA ALA A 150 -17.77 8.31 10.46
C ALA A 150 -18.22 9.78 10.52
N VAL A 151 -19.42 10.05 10.99
CA VAL A 151 -19.95 11.41 11.15
C VAL A 151 -19.22 12.18 12.25
N GLU A 152 -18.86 11.52 13.35
CA GLU A 152 -18.06 12.14 14.41
C GLU A 152 -16.65 12.52 13.97
N ILE A 153 -16.05 11.73 13.09
CA ILE A 153 -14.73 12.03 12.53
C ILE A 153 -14.80 13.24 11.61
N ASP A 154 -15.85 13.37 10.80
CA ASP A 154 -16.03 14.48 9.86
C ASP A 154 -16.33 15.82 10.57
N LEU A 155 -16.83 15.79 11.78
CA LEU A 155 -17.17 16.98 12.57
C LEU A 155 -16.02 17.49 13.46
N ARG A 156 -14.92 16.79 13.49
CA ARG A 156 -13.73 17.13 14.26
C ARG A 156 -12.57 17.55 13.37
#